data_ae9aaa69147f30f1521db534c5963f1c
#
_entry.id   ae9aaa69147f30f1521db534c5963f1c
#
_cell.length_a   1.000
_cell.length_b   1.000
_cell.length_c   1.000
_cell.angle_alpha   90.00
_cell.angle_beta   90.00
_cell.angle_gamma   90.00
#
_symmetry.space_group_name_H-M   'P 1'
#
loop_
_entity.id
_entity.type
_entity.pdbx_description
1 polymer ?
#
loop_
_entity_poly.entity_id
_entity_poly.type
_entity_poly.pdbx_seq_one_letter_code
_entity_poly.pdbx_strand_id
1 'polypeptide(L)'
;MIELAQHIETLLLENDCVIVPGFGGFVAHYSPATRIKEENIFLPPTRTIGFNPQLKLNDGVLVQSYMSAYDTSFADASRIVEKEVNEFIGLLHEEGKAHLDNIGEIHYNIYGNYEFVPYDYKITTPSLYGLDSFEMHELSVLQQKEKVWIPAHPEKEKKTFEISINRAYLRNAAAMIAAIVLFFAFSTPVENTDVQKNNYAQLLPSELFEQIEKQSVVVTPVYVKSDACLLYTSPS
;
A
#
# COMPACT_ATOMS: atom_id res chain seq x y z
N MET A 1 -7.00 -8.80 35.78
CA MET A 1 -6.93 -7.63 34.88
C MET A 1 -5.73 -7.64 33.95
N ILE A 2 -4.54 -7.92 34.42
CA ILE A 2 -3.33 -8.00 33.59
C ILE A 2 -3.51 -9.02 32.47
N GLU A 3 -4.11 -10.16 32.74
CA GLU A 3 -4.34 -11.23 31.76
C GLU A 3 -5.28 -10.82 30.63
N LEU A 4 -6.42 -10.18 30.93
CA LEU A 4 -7.34 -9.71 29.89
C LEU A 4 -6.66 -8.72 28.95
N ALA A 5 -5.90 -7.74 29.47
CA ALA A 5 -5.17 -6.78 28.68
C ALA A 5 -4.11 -7.45 27.78
N GLN A 6 -3.37 -8.44 28.32
CA GLN A 6 -2.37 -9.19 27.55
C GLN A 6 -2.98 -10.00 26.41
N HIS A 7 -4.12 -10.64 26.64
CA HIS A 7 -4.82 -11.36 25.58
C HIS A 7 -5.31 -10.43 24.49
N ILE A 8 -5.88 -9.26 24.85
CA ILE A 8 -6.33 -8.25 23.88
C ILE A 8 -5.12 -7.70 23.10
N GLU A 9 -4.02 -7.35 23.79
CA GLU A 9 -2.80 -6.86 23.12
C GLU A 9 -2.28 -7.86 22.12
N THR A 10 -2.09 -9.12 22.53
CA THR A 10 -1.57 -10.18 21.66
C THR A 10 -2.46 -10.40 20.43
N LEU A 11 -3.76 -10.43 20.65
CA LEU A 11 -4.72 -10.60 19.56
C LEU A 11 -4.74 -9.40 18.61
N LEU A 12 -4.57 -8.18 19.11
CA LEU A 12 -4.51 -6.99 18.29
C LEU A 12 -3.26 -6.91 17.39
N LEU A 13 -2.21 -7.68 17.68
CA LEU A 13 -1.04 -7.76 16.78
C LEU A 13 -1.38 -8.48 15.47
N GLU A 14 -2.30 -9.44 15.51
CA GLU A 14 -2.65 -10.29 14.37
C GLU A 14 -4.02 -9.96 13.78
N ASN A 15 -4.91 -9.35 14.58
CA ASN A 15 -6.28 -9.04 14.20
C ASN A 15 -6.53 -7.53 14.20
N ASP A 16 -7.35 -7.07 13.28
CA ASP A 16 -7.78 -5.66 13.23
C ASP A 16 -8.95 -5.35 14.16
N CYS A 17 -9.55 -6.37 14.74
CA CYS A 17 -10.64 -6.22 15.70
C CYS A 17 -10.58 -7.34 16.73
N VAL A 18 -10.76 -6.96 17.99
CA VAL A 18 -10.88 -7.90 19.13
C VAL A 18 -12.11 -7.52 19.95
N ILE A 19 -13.10 -8.40 19.96
CA ILE A 19 -14.34 -8.19 20.72
C ILE A 19 -14.19 -8.76 22.12
N VAL A 20 -14.49 -7.92 23.11
CA VAL A 20 -14.63 -8.29 24.50
C VAL A 20 -16.13 -8.49 24.76
N PRO A 21 -16.61 -9.75 24.95
CA PRO A 21 -18.03 -10.04 25.03
C PRO A 21 -18.73 -9.26 26.13
N GLY A 22 -19.87 -8.66 25.79
CA GLY A 22 -20.66 -7.87 26.76
C GLY A 22 -20.14 -6.46 27.05
N PHE A 23 -18.91 -6.15 26.67
CA PHE A 23 -18.26 -4.86 26.96
C PHE A 23 -18.14 -3.97 25.70
N GLY A 24 -17.38 -4.40 24.70
CA GLY A 24 -17.15 -3.67 23.47
C GLY A 24 -16.03 -4.27 22.64
N GLY A 25 -15.66 -3.64 21.54
CA GLY A 25 -14.59 -4.10 20.64
C GLY A 25 -13.47 -3.09 20.48
N PHE A 26 -12.23 -3.56 20.53
CA PHE A 26 -11.05 -2.79 20.16
C PHE A 26 -10.80 -2.96 18.67
N VAL A 27 -10.69 -1.83 17.96
CA VAL A 27 -10.54 -1.82 16.50
C VAL A 27 -9.27 -1.10 16.14
N ALA A 28 -8.43 -1.75 15.35
CA ALA A 28 -7.22 -1.15 14.84
C ALA A 28 -7.51 -0.39 13.54
N HIS A 29 -7.04 0.85 13.46
CA HIS A 29 -7.14 1.72 12.29
C HIS A 29 -5.76 1.90 11.68
N TYR A 30 -5.65 1.59 10.41
CA TYR A 30 -4.44 1.76 9.63
C TYR A 30 -4.45 3.10 8.92
N SER A 31 -3.40 3.89 9.12
CA SER A 31 -3.16 5.13 8.38
C SER A 31 -1.97 4.92 7.44
N PRO A 32 -2.13 5.15 6.13
CA PRO A 32 -1.05 4.95 5.17
C PRO A 32 0.07 5.96 5.38
N ALA A 33 1.26 5.65 4.84
CA ALA A 33 2.37 6.58 4.80
C ALA A 33 1.96 7.88 4.11
N THR A 34 2.36 9.01 4.67
CA THR A 34 2.03 10.34 4.14
C THR A 34 3.29 11.19 3.97
N ARG A 35 3.23 12.16 3.05
CA ARG A 35 4.31 13.11 2.85
C ARG A 35 3.86 14.51 3.24
N ILE A 36 4.60 15.15 4.14
CA ILE A 36 4.47 16.58 4.45
C ILE A 36 5.34 17.35 3.46
N LYS A 37 4.71 17.97 2.46
CA LYS A 37 5.42 18.60 1.33
C LYS A 37 6.22 19.82 1.77
N GLU A 38 5.73 20.59 2.74
CA GLU A 38 6.36 21.80 3.25
C GLU A 38 7.72 21.52 3.91
N GLU A 39 7.82 20.39 4.58
CA GLU A 39 8.99 19.97 5.34
C GLU A 39 9.83 18.91 4.62
N ASN A 40 9.34 18.38 3.50
CA ASN A 40 9.93 17.24 2.77
C ASN A 40 10.10 15.98 3.63
N ILE A 41 9.23 15.81 4.64
CA ILE A 41 9.25 14.67 5.55
C ILE A 41 8.27 13.61 5.05
N PHE A 42 8.72 12.37 5.04
CA PHE A 42 7.89 11.19 4.84
C PHE A 42 7.58 10.57 6.19
N LEU A 43 6.30 10.49 6.50
CA LEU A 43 5.80 9.82 7.69
C LEU A 43 5.50 8.35 7.37
N PRO A 44 5.92 7.41 8.23
CA PRO A 44 5.62 5.99 8.03
C PRO A 44 4.13 5.72 8.17
N PRO A 45 3.66 4.57 7.68
CA PRO A 45 2.31 4.11 8.00
C PRO A 45 2.21 3.87 9.51
N THR A 46 1.03 4.14 10.05
CA THR A 46 0.75 3.95 11.48
C THR A 46 -0.51 3.12 11.68
N ARG A 47 -0.57 2.46 12.81
CA ARG A 47 -1.74 1.70 13.24
C ARG A 47 -2.13 2.17 14.63
N THR A 48 -3.34 2.66 14.76
CA THR A 48 -3.90 3.19 16.02
C THR A 48 -5.07 2.33 16.47
N ILE A 49 -5.32 2.28 17.78
CA ILE A 49 -6.44 1.52 18.34
C ILE A 49 -7.54 2.49 18.72
N GLY A 50 -8.77 2.12 18.37
CA GLY A 50 -9.99 2.73 18.83
C GLY A 50 -10.83 1.73 19.61
N PHE A 51 -11.82 2.19 20.36
CA PHE A 51 -12.79 1.37 21.07
C PHE A 51 -14.21 1.66 20.59
N ASN A 52 -14.98 0.59 20.34
CA ASN A 52 -16.39 0.70 19.98
C ASN A 52 -17.25 -0.08 21.02
N PRO A 53 -18.03 0.62 21.85
CA PRO A 53 -18.86 0.00 22.88
C PRO A 53 -20.07 -0.78 22.33
N GLN A 54 -20.34 -0.69 21.02
CA GLN A 54 -21.46 -1.41 20.41
C GLN A 54 -21.08 -2.83 19.96
N LEU A 55 -19.79 -3.12 19.83
CA LEU A 55 -19.30 -4.44 19.39
C LEU A 55 -19.25 -5.40 20.59
N LYS A 56 -20.40 -5.91 21.01
CA LYS A 56 -20.52 -6.75 22.22
C LYS A 56 -20.74 -8.24 21.94
N LEU A 57 -21.02 -8.57 20.69
CA LEU A 57 -21.31 -9.97 20.33
C LEU A 57 -20.01 -10.76 20.27
N ASN A 58 -19.98 -11.86 21.01
CA ASN A 58 -18.82 -12.75 21.05
C ASN A 58 -18.54 -13.36 19.66
N ASP A 59 -17.38 -13.07 19.10
CA ASP A 59 -16.88 -13.66 17.84
C ASP A 59 -16.04 -14.93 18.08
N GLY A 60 -15.75 -15.24 19.34
CA GLY A 60 -14.97 -16.40 19.76
C GLY A 60 -13.45 -16.19 19.74
N VAL A 61 -12.93 -15.11 19.17
CA VAL A 61 -11.48 -14.88 19.03
C VAL A 61 -10.80 -14.77 20.39
N LEU A 62 -11.36 -13.94 21.30
CA LEU A 62 -10.85 -13.81 22.65
C LEU A 62 -10.95 -15.13 23.43
N VAL A 63 -12.08 -15.83 23.30
CA VAL A 63 -12.28 -17.12 23.98
C VAL A 63 -11.27 -18.17 23.50
N GLN A 64 -10.96 -18.21 22.19
CA GLN A 64 -9.94 -19.10 21.64
C GLN A 64 -8.54 -18.82 22.20
N SER A 65 -8.20 -17.56 22.43
CA SER A 65 -6.93 -17.19 23.05
C SER A 65 -6.83 -17.77 24.47
N TYR A 66 -7.91 -17.68 25.25
CA TYR A 66 -7.99 -18.28 26.58
C TYR A 66 -7.97 -19.81 26.55
N MET A 67 -8.64 -20.43 25.58
CA MET A 67 -8.57 -21.89 25.38
C MET A 67 -7.13 -22.35 25.18
N SER A 68 -6.38 -21.62 24.34
CA SER A 68 -4.99 -21.96 24.04
C SER A 68 -4.05 -21.71 25.25
N ALA A 69 -4.30 -20.68 26.04
CA ALA A 69 -3.47 -20.34 27.17
C ALA A 69 -3.68 -21.30 28.37
N TYR A 70 -4.93 -21.74 28.58
CA TYR A 70 -5.29 -22.57 29.74
C TYR A 70 -5.53 -24.05 29.38
N ASP A 71 -5.32 -24.44 28.12
CA ASP A 71 -5.56 -25.80 27.63
C ASP A 71 -6.95 -26.34 28.06
N THR A 72 -7.99 -25.54 27.83
CA THR A 72 -9.33 -25.82 28.35
C THR A 72 -10.38 -25.84 27.23
N SER A 73 -11.61 -26.28 27.58
CA SER A 73 -12.72 -26.30 26.63
C SER A 73 -13.24 -24.88 26.32
N PHE A 74 -13.91 -24.74 25.16
CA PHE A 74 -14.55 -23.47 24.78
C PHE A 74 -15.55 -22.99 25.84
N ALA A 75 -16.33 -23.92 26.42
CA ALA A 75 -17.32 -23.60 27.44
C ALA A 75 -16.66 -23.06 28.74
N ASP A 76 -15.54 -23.65 29.14
CA ASP A 76 -14.85 -23.24 30.34
C ASP A 76 -14.08 -21.93 30.11
N ALA A 77 -13.41 -21.79 28.95
CA ALA A 77 -12.77 -20.53 28.54
C ALA A 77 -13.78 -19.37 28.48
N SER A 78 -14.98 -19.61 27.93
CA SER A 78 -16.04 -18.60 27.91
C SER A 78 -16.41 -18.12 29.31
N ARG A 79 -16.52 -19.04 30.29
CA ARG A 79 -16.83 -18.69 31.68
C ARG A 79 -15.69 -17.86 32.30
N ILE A 80 -14.45 -18.19 32.01
CA ILE A 80 -13.28 -17.42 32.49
C ILE A 80 -13.34 -16.00 31.93
N VAL A 81 -13.52 -15.87 30.61
CA VAL A 81 -13.64 -14.57 29.95
C VAL A 81 -14.79 -13.75 30.52
N GLU A 82 -15.98 -14.34 30.64
CA GLU A 82 -17.15 -13.66 31.21
C GLU A 82 -16.88 -13.16 32.65
N LYS A 83 -16.22 -13.98 33.45
CA LYS A 83 -15.86 -13.59 34.82
C LYS A 83 -14.91 -12.41 34.83
N GLU A 84 -13.81 -12.46 34.07
CA GLU A 84 -12.82 -11.39 34.02
C GLU A 84 -13.39 -10.09 33.45
N VAL A 85 -14.24 -10.18 32.43
CA VAL A 85 -14.92 -9.03 31.85
C VAL A 85 -15.88 -8.39 32.85
N ASN A 86 -16.62 -9.19 33.62
CA ASN A 86 -17.50 -8.66 34.64
C ASN A 86 -16.73 -8.00 35.82
N GLU A 87 -15.60 -8.56 36.23
CA GLU A 87 -14.70 -7.97 37.24
C GLU A 87 -14.11 -6.66 36.68
N PHE A 88 -13.70 -6.61 35.41
CA PHE A 88 -13.20 -5.41 34.77
C PHE A 88 -14.26 -4.29 34.69
N ILE A 89 -15.49 -4.62 34.32
CA ILE A 89 -16.61 -3.67 34.27
C ILE A 89 -16.94 -3.16 35.68
N GLY A 90 -16.94 -4.05 36.68
CA GLY A 90 -17.15 -3.67 38.09
C GLY A 90 -16.15 -2.65 38.55
N LEU A 91 -14.88 -2.92 38.36
CA LEU A 91 -13.79 -2.00 38.72
C LEU A 91 -13.89 -0.66 37.96
N LEU A 92 -14.22 -0.70 36.67
CA LEU A 92 -14.40 0.50 35.87
C LEU A 92 -15.55 1.39 36.38
N HIS A 93 -16.63 0.77 36.89
CA HIS A 93 -17.74 1.50 37.46
C HIS A 93 -17.42 2.03 38.87
N GLU A 94 -16.57 1.35 39.64
CA GLU A 94 -16.16 1.78 40.98
C GLU A 94 -15.13 2.92 40.93
N GLU A 95 -14.11 2.78 40.09
CA GLU A 95 -12.99 3.73 40.00
C GLU A 95 -13.21 4.82 38.94
N GLY A 96 -14.19 4.64 38.06
CA GLY A 96 -14.46 5.56 36.94
C GLY A 96 -13.45 5.47 35.79
N LYS A 97 -12.38 4.69 35.96
CA LYS A 97 -11.33 4.49 34.95
C LYS A 97 -10.62 3.14 35.15
N ALA A 98 -10.11 2.60 34.05
CA ALA A 98 -9.32 1.39 34.08
C ALA A 98 -8.19 1.47 33.07
N HIS A 99 -7.01 0.98 33.43
CA HIS A 99 -5.84 0.92 32.61
C HIS A 99 -5.75 -0.47 31.95
N LEU A 100 -5.54 -0.49 30.63
CA LEU A 100 -5.20 -1.67 29.88
C LEU A 100 -3.75 -1.50 29.42
N ASP A 101 -2.85 -2.32 29.97
CA ASP A 101 -1.43 -2.25 29.70
C ASP A 101 -1.16 -2.27 28.19
N ASN A 102 -0.30 -1.39 27.68
CA ASN A 102 0.11 -1.22 26.28
C ASN A 102 -1.03 -0.85 25.29
N ILE A 103 -2.27 -0.77 25.73
CA ILE A 103 -3.43 -0.50 24.87
C ILE A 103 -3.93 0.93 25.09
N GLY A 104 -4.30 1.28 26.32
CA GLY A 104 -4.87 2.57 26.62
C GLY A 104 -5.60 2.61 27.95
N GLU A 105 -6.32 3.69 28.18
CA GLU A 105 -7.13 3.92 29.37
C GLU A 105 -8.60 4.06 28.96
N ILE A 106 -9.49 3.38 29.68
CA ILE A 106 -10.93 3.51 29.50
C ILE A 106 -11.50 4.29 30.68
N HIS A 107 -12.27 5.31 30.38
CA HIS A 107 -12.99 6.12 31.34
C HIS A 107 -14.48 5.83 31.26
N TYR A 108 -15.13 5.72 32.41
CA TYR A 108 -16.56 5.64 32.51
C TYR A 108 -17.11 6.98 32.98
N ASN A 109 -17.80 7.70 32.11
CA ASN A 109 -18.28 9.03 32.39
C ASN A 109 -19.63 9.02 33.12
N ILE A 110 -20.00 10.17 33.71
CA ILE A 110 -21.27 10.35 34.44
C ILE A 110 -22.55 10.14 33.62
N TYR A 111 -22.41 10.09 32.28
CA TYR A 111 -23.51 9.83 31.36
C TYR A 111 -23.66 8.34 31.01
N GLY A 112 -22.85 7.48 31.60
CA GLY A 112 -22.87 6.04 31.34
C GLY A 112 -22.19 5.62 30.07
N ASN A 113 -21.33 6.46 29.49
CA ASN A 113 -20.58 6.15 28.28
C ASN A 113 -19.13 5.80 28.60
N TYR A 114 -18.57 4.90 27.77
CA TYR A 114 -17.15 4.56 27.79
C TYR A 114 -16.39 5.47 26.85
N GLU A 115 -15.34 6.09 27.34
CA GLU A 115 -14.39 6.91 26.60
C GLU A 115 -13.03 6.21 26.61
N PHE A 116 -12.43 5.99 25.46
CA PHE A 116 -11.15 5.32 25.33
C PHE A 116 -10.06 6.29 24.89
N VAL A 117 -8.97 6.31 25.63
CA VAL A 117 -7.77 7.09 25.33
C VAL A 117 -6.65 6.10 25.03
N PRO A 118 -6.25 5.93 23.77
CA PRO A 118 -5.15 5.04 23.43
C PRO A 118 -3.85 5.59 23.98
N TYR A 119 -2.93 4.70 24.38
CA TYR A 119 -1.57 5.12 24.64
C TYR A 119 -0.83 5.39 23.34
N ASP A 120 0.11 6.34 23.36
CA ASP A 120 0.98 6.65 22.23
C ASP A 120 1.97 5.52 21.90
N TYR A 121 1.97 4.47 22.71
CA TYR A 121 2.69 3.24 22.38
C TYR A 121 2.04 2.64 21.14
N LYS A 122 2.69 2.85 20.01
CA LYS A 122 2.26 2.28 18.75
C LYS A 122 2.24 0.76 18.89
N ILE A 123 1.08 0.15 19.08
CA ILE A 123 0.93 -1.28 18.82
C ILE A 123 1.09 -1.40 17.32
N THR A 124 2.34 -1.64 16.90
CA THR A 124 2.70 -1.81 15.51
C THR A 124 2.62 -3.27 15.18
N THR A 125 2.09 -3.59 14.02
CA THR A 125 2.24 -4.92 13.46
C THR A 125 3.73 -5.19 13.20
N PRO A 126 4.20 -6.44 13.23
CA PRO A 126 5.59 -6.77 12.94
C PRO A 126 6.08 -6.19 11.60
N SER A 127 5.20 -6.05 10.62
CA SER A 127 5.49 -5.46 9.30
C SER A 127 5.80 -3.95 9.33
N LEU A 128 5.46 -3.25 10.41
CA LEU A 128 5.72 -1.81 10.59
C LEU A 128 6.93 -1.53 11.49
N TYR A 129 7.57 -2.57 12.05
CA TYR A 129 8.75 -2.40 12.89
C TYR A 129 9.91 -1.82 12.09
N GLY A 130 10.60 -0.85 12.69
CA GLY A 130 11.75 -0.19 12.10
C GLY A 130 11.41 0.87 11.05
N LEU A 131 10.14 1.12 10.78
CA LEU A 131 9.73 2.24 9.95
C LEU A 131 9.73 3.52 10.76
N ASP A 132 10.53 4.50 10.34
CA ASP A 132 10.62 5.81 10.96
C ASP A 132 10.40 6.91 9.92
N SER A 133 10.18 8.14 10.39
CA SER A 133 10.10 9.30 9.51
C SER A 133 11.48 9.64 8.94
N PHE A 134 11.52 10.05 7.68
CA PHE A 134 12.75 10.49 7.05
C PHE A 134 12.53 11.71 6.17
N GLU A 135 13.55 12.54 6.05
CA GLU A 135 13.56 13.71 5.18
C GLU A 135 14.16 13.34 3.82
N MET A 136 13.46 13.69 2.75
CA MET A 136 13.95 13.51 1.39
C MET A 136 13.51 14.67 0.50
N HIS A 137 14.46 15.41 -0.01
CA HIS A 137 14.21 16.50 -0.95
C HIS A 137 13.92 15.99 -2.36
N GLU A 138 13.10 16.71 -3.11
CA GLU A 138 12.84 16.38 -4.51
C GLU A 138 14.11 16.56 -5.35
N LEU A 139 14.33 15.63 -6.28
CA LEU A 139 15.50 15.63 -7.16
C LEU A 139 15.61 16.92 -7.98
N SER A 140 14.49 17.52 -8.36
CA SER A 140 14.44 18.81 -9.07
C SER A 140 15.06 19.96 -8.26
N VAL A 141 14.90 19.95 -6.93
CA VAL A 141 15.50 20.94 -6.03
C VAL A 141 17.00 20.71 -5.90
N LEU A 142 17.44 19.45 -5.88
CA LEU A 142 18.87 19.10 -5.84
C LEU A 142 19.59 19.50 -7.13
N GLN A 143 18.96 19.31 -8.29
CA GLN A 143 19.55 19.72 -9.58
C GLN A 143 19.69 21.24 -9.72
N GLN A 144 18.85 22.03 -9.06
CA GLN A 144 18.96 23.48 -9.10
C GLN A 144 20.11 24.04 -8.25
N LYS A 145 20.62 23.29 -7.25
CA LYS A 145 21.77 23.73 -6.43
C LYS A 145 23.13 23.61 -7.11
N GLU A 146 23.22 22.85 -8.20
CA GLU A 146 24.45 22.72 -8.98
C GLU A 146 24.49 23.63 -10.21
N LYS A 147 24.07 24.88 -10.11
CA LYS A 147 24.67 25.91 -10.96
C LYS A 147 25.99 26.30 -10.33
N VAL A 148 26.96 25.39 -10.37
CA VAL A 148 28.35 25.74 -10.23
C VAL A 148 28.58 26.83 -11.28
N TRP A 149 28.82 28.05 -10.80
CA TRP A 149 29.28 29.15 -11.64
C TRP A 149 30.66 28.74 -12.15
N ILE A 150 30.70 28.08 -13.30
CA ILE A 150 31.93 27.84 -14.04
C ILE A 150 32.31 29.24 -14.58
N PRO A 151 33.43 29.83 -14.13
CA PRO A 151 33.86 31.07 -14.72
C PRO A 151 33.99 30.84 -16.23
N ALA A 152 33.30 31.65 -16.99
CA ALA A 152 33.32 31.57 -18.44
C ALA A 152 34.78 31.52 -18.89
N HIS A 153 35.21 30.34 -19.35
CA HIS A 153 36.45 30.28 -20.13
C HIS A 153 36.26 31.21 -21.33
N PRO A 154 37.27 32.03 -21.69
CA PRO A 154 37.17 32.90 -22.83
C PRO A 154 36.73 32.08 -24.04
N GLU A 155 35.64 32.54 -24.66
CA GLU A 155 35.08 31.95 -25.87
C GLU A 155 36.21 31.66 -26.85
N LYS A 156 36.57 30.41 -27.01
CA LYS A 156 37.30 30.00 -28.19
C LYS A 156 36.35 30.22 -29.37
N GLU A 157 36.72 31.17 -30.22
CA GLU A 157 36.04 31.45 -31.48
C GLU A 157 35.62 30.17 -32.14
N LYS A 158 34.30 29.98 -32.30
CA LYS A 158 33.75 28.90 -33.09
C LYS A 158 34.27 29.13 -34.50
N LYS A 159 35.28 28.34 -34.90
CA LYS A 159 35.66 28.24 -36.31
C LYS A 159 34.43 27.70 -37.03
N THR A 160 33.68 28.61 -37.64
CA THR A 160 32.65 28.23 -38.61
C THR A 160 33.39 27.63 -39.78
N PHE A 161 33.21 26.34 -40.01
CA PHE A 161 33.64 25.67 -41.22
C PHE A 161 32.74 26.16 -42.35
N GLU A 162 33.21 27.15 -43.09
CA GLU A 162 32.58 27.48 -44.38
C GLU A 162 32.90 26.35 -45.36
N ILE A 163 31.92 25.44 -45.55
CA ILE A 163 32.01 24.44 -46.57
C ILE A 163 31.67 25.12 -47.88
N SER A 164 32.69 25.52 -48.61
CA SER A 164 32.55 26.03 -49.99
C SER A 164 32.20 24.87 -50.90
N ILE A 165 30.91 24.62 -51.14
CA ILE A 165 30.45 23.61 -52.06
C ILE A 165 30.67 24.14 -53.48
N ASN A 166 31.60 23.51 -54.19
CA ASN A 166 31.90 23.89 -55.57
C ASN A 166 30.66 23.58 -56.46
N ARG A 167 30.18 24.58 -57.23
CA ARG A 167 28.99 24.49 -58.08
C ARG A 167 29.02 23.30 -59.05
N ALA A 168 30.19 22.83 -59.43
CA ALA A 168 30.35 21.64 -60.31
C ALA A 168 29.88 20.37 -59.63
N TYR A 169 30.16 20.17 -58.31
CA TYR A 169 29.69 19.00 -57.56
C TYR A 169 28.16 19.02 -57.36
N LEU A 170 27.59 20.21 -57.11
CA LEU A 170 26.14 20.36 -56.97
C LEU A 170 25.41 19.99 -58.24
N ARG A 171 25.92 20.37 -59.43
CA ARG A 171 25.35 20.02 -60.72
C ARG A 171 25.45 18.52 -61.02
N ASN A 172 26.56 17.89 -60.69
CA ASN A 172 26.75 16.48 -60.87
C ASN A 172 25.88 15.65 -59.90
N ALA A 173 25.71 16.07 -58.65
CA ALA A 173 24.81 15.45 -57.69
C ALA A 173 23.34 15.54 -58.14
N ALA A 174 22.91 16.71 -58.65
CA ALA A 174 21.58 16.88 -59.21
C ALA A 174 21.31 15.94 -60.43
N ALA A 175 22.33 15.76 -61.29
CA ALA A 175 22.23 14.84 -62.44
C ALA A 175 22.11 13.38 -61.98
N MET A 176 22.85 12.96 -60.96
CA MET A 176 22.71 11.61 -60.40
C MET A 176 21.33 11.36 -59.77
N ILE A 177 20.83 12.31 -59.02
CA ILE A 177 19.48 12.21 -58.43
C ILE A 177 18.42 12.12 -59.52
N ALA A 178 18.52 12.93 -60.56
CA ALA A 178 17.61 12.88 -61.73
C ALA A 178 17.67 11.52 -62.44
N ALA A 179 18.85 10.95 -62.63
CA ALA A 179 19.02 9.62 -63.26
C ALA A 179 18.37 8.50 -62.39
N ILE A 180 18.51 8.56 -61.05
CA ILE A 180 17.90 7.60 -60.13
C ILE A 180 16.37 7.72 -60.17
N VAL A 181 15.82 8.93 -60.19
CA VAL A 181 14.38 9.16 -60.24
C VAL A 181 13.83 8.65 -61.60
N LEU A 182 14.52 8.91 -62.69
CA LEU A 182 14.12 8.37 -64.00
C LEU A 182 14.18 6.84 -64.06
N PHE A 183 15.22 6.25 -63.49
CA PHE A 183 15.32 4.79 -63.41
C PHE A 183 14.11 4.18 -62.66
N PHE A 184 13.73 4.75 -61.53
CA PHE A 184 12.55 4.26 -60.81
C PHE A 184 11.21 4.59 -61.50
N ALA A 185 11.11 5.68 -62.24
CA ALA A 185 9.91 6.06 -62.99
C ALA A 185 9.64 5.19 -64.18
N PHE A 186 10.72 4.71 -64.86
CA PHE A 186 10.61 3.83 -66.04
C PHE A 186 10.82 2.35 -65.73
N SER A 187 11.18 2.01 -64.44
CA SER A 187 11.23 0.63 -64.00
C SER A 187 9.80 0.11 -63.93
N THR A 188 9.42 -0.74 -64.87
CA THR A 188 8.13 -1.42 -64.82
C THR A 188 8.07 -2.27 -63.57
N PRO A 189 6.98 -2.17 -62.76
CA PRO A 189 6.84 -3.06 -61.63
C PRO A 189 6.82 -4.50 -62.14
N VAL A 190 7.73 -5.32 -61.61
CA VAL A 190 7.69 -6.76 -61.83
C VAL A 190 6.37 -7.24 -61.25
N GLU A 191 5.55 -7.89 -62.11
CA GLU A 191 4.28 -8.47 -61.73
C GLU A 191 4.41 -9.27 -60.45
N ASN A 192 3.48 -9.03 -59.53
CA ASN A 192 3.38 -9.68 -58.22
C ASN A 192 3.36 -11.20 -58.43
N THR A 193 4.46 -11.85 -58.19
CA THR A 193 4.44 -13.26 -57.87
C THR A 193 3.75 -13.33 -56.51
N ASP A 194 2.59 -13.99 -56.46
CA ASP A 194 1.89 -14.31 -55.20
C ASP A 194 2.82 -15.13 -54.32
N VAL A 195 3.62 -14.44 -53.54
CA VAL A 195 4.33 -15.05 -52.43
C VAL A 195 3.27 -15.31 -51.37
N GLN A 196 2.82 -16.58 -51.30
CA GLN A 196 2.09 -17.05 -50.14
C GLN A 196 2.80 -16.51 -48.91
N LYS A 197 2.09 -15.65 -48.18
CA LYS A 197 2.52 -15.18 -46.85
C LYS A 197 2.50 -16.35 -45.89
N ASN A 198 3.49 -17.21 -45.96
CA ASN A 198 3.78 -18.10 -44.86
C ASN A 198 4.42 -17.25 -43.78
N ASN A 199 3.59 -16.87 -42.78
CA ASN A 199 3.99 -16.16 -41.61
C ASN A 199 4.91 -17.05 -40.75
N TYR A 200 6.20 -17.04 -41.04
CA TYR A 200 7.20 -17.70 -40.16
C TYR A 200 7.61 -16.88 -38.94
N ALA A 201 6.88 -15.81 -38.62
CA ALA A 201 7.18 -14.98 -37.48
C ALA A 201 6.22 -15.16 -36.27
N GLN A 202 5.25 -16.09 -36.36
CA GLN A 202 4.43 -16.46 -35.20
C GLN A 202 4.97 -17.74 -34.59
N LEU A 203 5.96 -17.60 -33.70
CA LEU A 203 6.51 -18.70 -32.91
C LEU A 203 5.57 -19.22 -31.82
N LEU A 204 4.42 -18.58 -31.64
CA LEU A 204 3.36 -19.03 -30.72
C LEU A 204 2.00 -18.81 -31.39
N PRO A 205 1.15 -19.83 -31.49
CA PRO A 205 -0.22 -19.67 -31.96
C PRO A 205 -0.99 -18.71 -31.06
N SER A 206 -1.68 -17.75 -31.67
CA SER A 206 -2.53 -16.80 -30.93
C SER A 206 -3.57 -17.48 -30.03
N GLU A 207 -3.98 -18.69 -30.39
CA GLU A 207 -4.87 -19.54 -29.60
C GLU A 207 -4.29 -19.92 -28.21
N LEU A 208 -2.97 -20.02 -28.09
CA LEU A 208 -2.31 -20.34 -26.83
C LEU A 208 -2.38 -19.16 -25.86
N PHE A 209 -2.30 -17.92 -26.37
CA PHE A 209 -2.49 -16.72 -25.56
C PHE A 209 -3.94 -16.57 -25.11
N GLU A 210 -4.91 -16.86 -25.95
CA GLU A 210 -6.33 -16.86 -25.59
C GLU A 210 -6.68 -17.93 -24.54
N GLN A 211 -6.04 -19.10 -24.59
CA GLN A 211 -6.18 -20.13 -23.59
C GLN A 211 -5.52 -19.76 -22.25
N ILE A 212 -4.38 -19.11 -22.29
CA ILE A 212 -3.69 -18.61 -21.07
C ILE A 212 -4.50 -17.49 -20.44
N GLU A 213 -5.09 -16.60 -21.22
CA GLU A 213 -5.94 -15.52 -20.72
C GLU A 213 -7.25 -16.04 -20.09
N LYS A 214 -7.82 -17.10 -20.63
CA LYS A 214 -8.99 -17.77 -20.06
C LYS A 214 -8.67 -18.66 -18.86
N GLN A 215 -7.42 -19.09 -18.67
CA GLN A 215 -6.98 -19.91 -17.53
C GLN A 215 -6.18 -19.11 -16.49
N SER A 216 -5.75 -17.90 -16.80
CA SER A 216 -5.26 -17.00 -15.78
C SER A 216 -6.43 -16.55 -14.92
N VAL A 217 -6.73 -17.34 -13.92
CA VAL A 217 -7.45 -16.87 -12.74
C VAL A 217 -6.59 -15.73 -12.22
N VAL A 218 -6.97 -14.51 -12.54
CA VAL A 218 -6.50 -13.34 -11.82
C VAL A 218 -6.94 -13.59 -10.39
N VAL A 219 -6.05 -14.15 -9.60
CA VAL A 219 -6.18 -14.13 -8.16
C VAL A 219 -6.01 -12.65 -7.80
N THR A 220 -7.09 -11.90 -7.94
CA THR A 220 -7.20 -10.67 -7.21
C THR A 220 -6.96 -11.08 -5.77
N PRO A 221 -5.98 -10.47 -5.06
CA PRO A 221 -5.89 -10.68 -3.64
C PRO A 221 -7.26 -10.30 -3.09
N VAL A 222 -8.03 -11.28 -2.70
CA VAL A 222 -9.21 -11.06 -1.89
C VAL A 222 -8.62 -10.59 -0.59
N TYR A 223 -8.57 -9.28 -0.43
CA TYR A 223 -8.51 -8.69 0.88
C TYR A 223 -9.81 -9.15 1.55
N VAL A 224 -9.73 -10.25 2.24
CA VAL A 224 -10.74 -10.62 3.22
C VAL A 224 -10.56 -9.56 4.31
N LYS A 225 -11.20 -8.41 4.09
CA LYS A 225 -11.58 -7.56 5.21
C LYS A 225 -12.26 -8.53 6.15
N SER A 226 -11.78 -8.63 7.36
CA SER A 226 -12.45 -9.40 8.40
C SER A 226 -13.79 -8.68 8.66
N ASP A 227 -14.80 -9.03 7.90
CA ASP A 227 -16.12 -8.38 7.92
C ASP A 227 -16.87 -8.62 9.24
N ALA A 228 -16.33 -9.45 10.12
CA ALA A 228 -16.92 -9.71 11.43
C ALA A 228 -17.16 -8.42 12.26
N CYS A 229 -16.27 -7.44 12.17
CA CYS A 229 -16.44 -6.17 12.86
C CYS A 229 -17.29 -5.14 12.12
N LEU A 230 -17.53 -5.31 10.81
CA LEU A 230 -18.26 -4.34 9.99
C LEU A 230 -19.73 -4.70 9.78
N LEU A 231 -20.12 -5.96 9.96
CA LEU A 231 -21.48 -6.43 9.69
C LEU A 231 -22.56 -5.84 10.61
N TYR A 232 -22.17 -5.17 11.71
CA TYR A 232 -23.11 -4.61 12.68
C TYR A 232 -23.27 -3.08 12.62
N THR A 233 -22.69 -2.42 11.63
CA THR A 233 -22.78 -0.95 11.51
C THR A 233 -23.79 -0.47 10.46
N SER A 234 -24.62 -1.36 9.90
CA SER A 234 -25.72 -0.94 9.04
C SER A 234 -26.93 -0.56 9.89
N PRO A 235 -27.38 0.72 9.90
CA PRO A 235 -28.63 1.09 10.54
C PRO A 235 -29.78 0.52 9.71
N SER A 236 -30.62 -0.21 10.36
CA SER A 236 -31.97 -0.55 9.87
C SER A 236 -32.90 0.63 10.08
#